data_f5fbaac4d621f1018dac93ee9ca5dc90
#
_entry.id   f5fbaac4d621f1018dac93ee9ca5dc90
#
_cell.length_a   1.000
_cell.length_b   1.000
_cell.length_c   1.000
_cell.angle_alpha   90.00
_cell.angle_beta   90.00
_cell.angle_gamma   90.00
#
_symmetry.space_group_name_H-M   'P 1'
#
loop_
_entity.id
_entity.type
_entity.pdbx_description
1 polymer ?
#
loop_
_entity_poly.entity_id
_entity_poly.type
_entity_poly.pdbx_seq_one_letter_code
_entity_poly.pdbx_strand_id
1 'polypeptide(L)'
;MNLWLSPHGIWYYRKVTTLPCGRRKEIKKSLHTRDKLTARSKVAQLLACVRSRPKPIQLPADVNAAPHDQSVAQPMTPAAKSLAPLLSVLSDRYQKEKALSWAPKERKNQKNYLGSFIEALGDKPAAGYSKADVVKFKEGLLNSGKSPATINKYLQKLSLLFSWLANHQEGIVNHFAGLKLQRVKETKARSGYTMEERQRFIQWAKRQEPYRRWIALLGLYTGARANEICQLYADDVVLVDNIWCIKVQSGRPDQKLKTDNSKRLIPIHSAVLEAGFLAFVQGRVGGRLFVELPHRQDGYSHLWGQWFSRNRPVPKDFHSLRHTVATILKDKGIPLQFAAAILGHTNGAISYDRYGGGVAVEKLQAAIEAAL
;
A
#
# COMPACT_ATOMS: atom_id res chain seq x y z
N MET A 1 -1.40 -6.99 39.47
CA MET A 1 -1.30 -7.28 38.02
C MET A 1 -1.52 -6.00 37.24
N ASN A 2 -0.61 -5.66 36.33
CA ASN A 2 -0.68 -4.39 35.60
C ASN A 2 -1.62 -4.52 34.36
N LEU A 3 -2.91 -4.70 34.61
CA LEU A 3 -3.95 -4.76 33.59
C LEU A 3 -4.67 -3.40 33.51
N TRP A 4 -4.90 -2.93 32.30
CA TRP A 4 -5.63 -1.70 32.00
C TRP A 4 -6.70 -1.99 30.95
N LEU A 5 -7.92 -1.51 31.16
CA LEU A 5 -9.03 -1.64 30.22
C LEU A 5 -9.13 -0.38 29.38
N SER A 6 -9.11 -0.53 28.06
CA SER A 6 -9.30 0.60 27.14
C SER A 6 -10.76 1.06 27.10
N PRO A 7 -11.05 2.29 26.65
CA PRO A 7 -12.43 2.77 26.43
C PRO A 7 -13.24 1.86 25.47
N HIS A 8 -12.56 1.09 24.63
CA HIS A 8 -13.18 0.13 23.69
C HIS A 8 -13.34 -1.27 24.27
N GLY A 9 -13.15 -1.45 25.58
CA GLY A 9 -13.33 -2.72 26.28
C GLY A 9 -12.24 -3.76 26.04
N ILE A 10 -11.09 -3.41 25.48
CA ILE A 10 -9.96 -4.33 25.27
C ILE A 10 -8.97 -4.22 26.42
N TRP A 11 -8.54 -5.36 26.97
CA TRP A 11 -7.54 -5.40 28.03
C TRP A 11 -6.12 -5.25 27.48
N TYR A 12 -5.29 -4.50 28.22
CA TYR A 12 -3.87 -4.27 27.96
C TYR A 12 -3.02 -4.64 29.16
N TYR A 13 -1.84 -5.20 28.91
CA TYR A 13 -0.77 -5.28 29.89
C TYR A 13 -0.01 -3.94 29.90
N ARG A 14 0.10 -3.34 31.09
CA ARG A 14 0.78 -2.06 31.31
C ARG A 14 1.93 -2.25 32.29
N LYS A 15 3.15 -1.88 31.91
CA LYS A 15 4.32 -1.87 32.78
C LYS A 15 4.99 -0.51 32.73
N VAL A 16 5.18 0.12 33.87
CA VAL A 16 5.95 1.35 34.01
C VAL A 16 7.29 0.99 34.63
N THR A 17 8.38 1.40 34.03
CA THR A 17 9.75 1.19 34.51
C THR A 17 10.44 2.55 34.58
N THR A 18 11.09 2.84 35.70
CA THR A 18 11.94 4.03 35.86
C THR A 18 13.33 3.69 35.35
N LEU A 19 13.83 4.43 34.37
CA LEU A 19 15.18 4.27 33.84
C LEU A 19 16.21 4.87 34.81
N PRO A 20 17.51 4.49 34.72
CA PRO A 20 18.57 5.07 35.58
C PRO A 20 18.67 6.60 35.51
N CYS A 21 18.21 7.21 34.44
CA CYS A 21 18.15 8.66 34.25
C CYS A 21 16.90 9.33 34.86
N GLY A 22 16.13 8.62 35.70
CA GLY A 22 14.91 9.13 36.37
C GLY A 22 13.66 9.23 35.47
N ARG A 23 13.77 9.01 34.16
CA ARG A 23 12.62 9.04 33.24
C ARG A 23 11.77 7.77 33.35
N ARG A 24 10.45 7.94 33.38
CA ARG A 24 9.51 6.81 33.39
C ARG A 24 9.26 6.34 31.95
N LYS A 25 9.46 5.04 31.71
CA LYS A 25 9.13 4.38 30.44
C LYS A 25 7.90 3.49 30.66
N GLU A 26 6.84 3.76 29.92
CA GLU A 26 5.62 2.97 29.94
C GLU A 26 5.57 2.04 28.73
N ILE A 27 5.27 0.77 28.96
CA ILE A 27 5.04 -0.24 27.93
C ILE A 27 3.59 -0.69 28.03
N LYS A 28 2.82 -0.51 26.96
CA LYS A 28 1.45 -1.02 26.82
C LYS A 28 1.43 -2.08 25.74
N LYS A 29 0.90 -3.27 26.03
CA LYS A 29 0.73 -4.36 25.07
C LYS A 29 -0.73 -4.81 25.08
N SER A 30 -1.37 -4.79 23.89
CA SER A 30 -2.74 -5.31 23.74
C SER A 30 -2.78 -6.81 24.00
N LEU A 31 -3.77 -7.27 24.74
CA LEU A 31 -4.01 -8.68 25.02
C LEU A 31 -5.07 -9.28 24.08
N HIS A 32 -5.62 -8.45 23.19
CA HIS A 32 -6.63 -8.86 22.20
C HIS A 32 -7.79 -9.68 22.81
N THR A 33 -8.29 -9.23 23.96
CA THR A 33 -9.44 -9.84 24.63
C THR A 33 -10.23 -8.81 25.41
N ARG A 34 -11.54 -9.01 25.51
CA ARG A 34 -12.45 -8.24 26.35
C ARG A 34 -12.72 -8.94 27.68
N ASP A 35 -12.40 -10.23 27.78
CA ASP A 35 -12.59 -11.01 28.98
C ASP A 35 -11.41 -10.83 29.95
N LYS A 36 -11.71 -10.54 31.22
CA LYS A 36 -10.72 -10.28 32.26
C LYS A 36 -9.94 -11.51 32.70
N LEU A 37 -10.58 -12.70 32.69
CA LEU A 37 -9.93 -13.96 33.06
C LEU A 37 -8.93 -14.39 32.00
N THR A 38 -9.32 -14.32 30.74
CA THR A 38 -8.42 -14.55 29.60
C THR A 38 -7.25 -13.56 29.59
N ALA A 39 -7.48 -12.29 29.92
CA ALA A 39 -6.43 -11.31 30.03
C ALA A 39 -5.42 -11.65 31.14
N ARG A 40 -5.89 -12.13 32.29
CA ARG A 40 -5.02 -12.58 33.40
C ARG A 40 -4.15 -13.79 32.99
N SER A 41 -4.73 -14.78 32.33
CA SER A 41 -4.01 -15.96 31.82
C SER A 41 -2.92 -15.57 30.82
N LYS A 42 -3.22 -14.68 29.85
CA LYS A 42 -2.24 -14.17 28.88
C LYS A 42 -1.10 -13.40 29.52
N VAL A 43 -1.35 -12.63 30.58
CA VAL A 43 -0.28 -11.93 31.33
C VAL A 43 0.58 -12.94 32.08
N ALA A 44 0.00 -13.98 32.69
CA ALA A 44 0.75 -15.00 33.38
C ALA A 44 1.70 -15.73 32.42
N GLN A 45 1.25 -16.09 31.22
CA GLN A 45 2.08 -16.68 30.16
C GLN A 45 3.20 -15.75 29.71
N LEU A 46 2.93 -14.44 29.51
CA LEU A 46 3.94 -13.45 29.16
C LEU A 46 5.02 -13.31 30.23
N LEU A 47 4.65 -13.38 31.50
CA LEU A 47 5.60 -13.27 32.63
C LEU A 47 6.38 -14.57 32.83
N ALA A 48 5.82 -15.73 32.58
CA ALA A 48 6.50 -17.03 32.61
C ALA A 48 7.60 -17.09 31.52
N CYS A 49 7.31 -16.67 30.30
CA CYS A 49 8.28 -16.58 29.21
C CYS A 49 9.47 -15.63 29.50
N VAL A 50 9.27 -14.61 30.34
CA VAL A 50 10.34 -13.67 30.72
C VAL A 50 11.22 -14.25 31.85
N ARG A 51 10.67 -15.18 32.68
CA ARG A 51 11.41 -15.83 33.76
C ARG A 51 12.28 -17.00 33.30
N SER A 52 12.02 -17.56 32.14
CA SER A 52 12.77 -18.68 31.55
C SER A 52 13.99 -18.27 30.71
N ARG A 53 14.42 -17.02 30.74
CA ARG A 53 15.73 -16.64 30.18
C ARG A 53 16.84 -17.04 31.17
N PRO A 54 17.82 -17.86 30.78
CA PRO A 54 18.94 -18.18 31.65
C PRO A 54 19.72 -16.90 32.01
N LYS A 55 20.09 -16.78 33.28
CA LYS A 55 21.00 -15.75 33.75
C LYS A 55 22.38 -15.97 33.16
N PRO A 56 23.18 -14.91 32.91
CA PRO A 56 24.57 -15.07 32.50
C PRO A 56 25.32 -15.86 33.58
N ILE A 57 26.02 -16.90 33.16
CA ILE A 57 26.90 -17.68 34.03
C ILE A 57 28.09 -16.81 34.37
N GLN A 58 28.27 -16.50 35.63
CA GLN A 58 29.50 -15.97 36.18
C GLN A 58 30.49 -17.14 36.31
N LEU A 59 31.67 -17.00 35.68
CA LEU A 59 32.79 -17.88 35.86
C LEU A 59 33.45 -17.59 37.23
N PRO A 60 33.78 -18.63 38.02
CA PRO A 60 34.64 -18.45 39.21
C PRO A 60 36.11 -18.33 38.75
N ALA A 61 36.84 -17.46 39.43
CA ALA A 61 38.27 -17.31 39.30
C ALA A 61 39.01 -18.35 40.16
N ASP A 62 40.17 -18.75 39.68
CA ASP A 62 41.29 -19.38 40.32
C ASP A 62 41.16 -20.80 40.92
N VAL A 63 42.01 -21.71 40.43
CA VAL A 63 43.12 -22.32 41.18
C VAL A 63 44.08 -23.03 40.21
N ASN A 64 45.40 -22.80 40.40
CA ASN A 64 46.58 -23.42 39.84
C ASN A 64 46.69 -24.95 40.06
N ALA A 65 47.14 -25.70 39.06
CA ALA A 65 48.30 -26.62 39.15
C ALA A 65 48.35 -27.53 37.90
N ALA A 66 49.50 -27.54 37.23
CA ALA A 66 49.89 -28.53 36.23
C ALA A 66 50.28 -29.85 36.88
N PRO A 67 50.42 -31.02 36.13
CA PRO A 67 51.45 -31.16 35.12
C PRO A 67 51.06 -32.00 33.85
N HIS A 68 51.87 -31.80 32.86
CA HIS A 68 52.15 -32.56 31.64
C HIS A 68 51.49 -33.92 31.41
N ASP A 69 50.86 -34.07 30.23
CA ASP A 69 51.08 -35.22 29.39
C ASP A 69 51.02 -34.85 27.90
N GLN A 70 51.97 -35.34 27.13
CA GLN A 70 52.16 -35.12 25.71
C GLN A 70 51.22 -36.05 24.96
N SER A 71 50.26 -35.50 24.25
CA SER A 71 49.51 -36.23 23.22
C SER A 71 49.51 -35.40 21.95
N VAL A 72 50.03 -36.03 20.90
CA VAL A 72 50.26 -35.58 19.55
C VAL A 72 49.09 -34.79 18.96
N ALA A 73 49.33 -33.51 18.64
CA ALA A 73 48.41 -32.67 17.89
C ALA A 73 48.37 -33.11 16.42
N GLN A 74 47.24 -33.69 16.00
CA GLN A 74 46.93 -33.74 14.57
C GLN A 74 46.58 -32.32 14.07
N PRO A 75 47.06 -31.90 12.88
CA PRO A 75 46.77 -30.61 12.35
C PRO A 75 45.30 -30.54 11.98
N MET A 76 44.50 -29.78 12.74
CA MET A 76 43.15 -29.39 12.34
C MET A 76 43.23 -28.59 11.05
N THR A 77 42.81 -29.20 9.96
CA THR A 77 42.47 -28.47 8.72
C THR A 77 41.55 -27.30 9.06
N PRO A 78 41.85 -26.07 8.61
CA PRO A 78 40.97 -24.95 8.87
C PRO A 78 39.64 -25.24 8.20
N ALA A 79 38.57 -25.35 9.03
CA ALA A 79 37.20 -25.44 8.55
C ALA A 79 37.00 -24.29 7.56
N ALA A 80 36.66 -24.62 6.33
CA ALA A 80 36.34 -23.64 5.29
C ALA A 80 35.29 -22.67 5.87
N LYS A 81 35.66 -21.39 6.04
CA LYS A 81 34.75 -20.33 6.45
C LYS A 81 33.65 -20.34 5.41
N SER A 82 32.48 -20.91 5.77
CA SER A 82 31.27 -20.80 4.97
C SER A 82 31.02 -19.31 4.74
N LEU A 83 31.31 -18.85 3.51
CA LEU A 83 31.10 -17.47 3.12
C LEU A 83 29.61 -17.16 3.34
N ALA A 84 29.32 -16.26 4.27
CA ALA A 84 27.93 -15.83 4.54
C ALA A 84 27.26 -15.38 3.22
N PRO A 85 26.02 -15.80 2.95
CA PRO A 85 25.38 -15.55 1.67
C PRO A 85 25.18 -14.04 1.42
N LEU A 86 25.40 -13.63 0.16
CA LEU A 86 25.25 -12.25 -0.28
C LEU A 86 23.78 -11.76 -0.10
N LEU A 87 23.61 -10.46 0.02
CA LEU A 87 22.30 -9.84 0.17
C LEU A 87 21.36 -10.15 -1.00
N SER A 88 21.89 -10.20 -2.24
CA SER A 88 21.11 -10.59 -3.43
C SER A 88 20.52 -11.99 -3.28
N VAL A 89 21.29 -12.97 -2.84
CA VAL A 89 20.85 -14.37 -2.64
C VAL A 89 19.76 -14.44 -1.55
N LEU A 90 19.95 -13.73 -0.43
CA LEU A 90 18.98 -13.69 0.65
C LEU A 90 17.69 -12.98 0.26
N SER A 91 17.80 -11.93 -0.54
CA SER A 91 16.65 -11.20 -1.03
C SER A 91 15.78 -12.03 -1.97
N ASP A 92 16.37 -12.94 -2.74
CA ASP A 92 15.60 -13.85 -3.58
C ASP A 92 14.71 -14.80 -2.76
N ARG A 93 15.21 -15.27 -1.60
CA ARG A 93 14.39 -16.04 -0.64
C ARG A 93 13.24 -15.21 -0.11
N TYR A 94 13.49 -13.98 0.31
CA TYR A 94 12.45 -13.03 0.73
C TYR A 94 11.41 -12.79 -0.37
N GLN A 95 11.86 -12.56 -1.60
CA GLN A 95 10.96 -12.33 -2.73
C GLN A 95 10.13 -13.56 -3.08
N LYS A 96 10.70 -14.78 -3.00
CA LYS A 96 9.95 -16.04 -3.21
C LYS A 96 8.83 -16.19 -2.17
N GLU A 97 9.11 -15.96 -0.89
CA GLU A 97 8.09 -16.01 0.17
C GLU A 97 6.98 -14.96 -0.06
N LYS A 98 7.37 -13.72 -0.31
CA LYS A 98 6.42 -12.62 -0.52
C LYS A 98 5.70 -12.66 -1.87
N ALA A 99 6.19 -13.44 -2.84
CA ALA A 99 5.55 -13.62 -4.14
C ALA A 99 4.12 -14.17 -4.03
N LEU A 100 3.81 -14.89 -2.96
CA LEU A 100 2.46 -15.40 -2.68
C LEU A 100 1.44 -14.27 -2.45
N SER A 101 1.90 -13.11 -1.98
CA SER A 101 1.03 -11.98 -1.62
C SER A 101 1.26 -10.72 -2.48
N TRP A 102 2.38 -10.63 -3.19
CA TRP A 102 2.71 -9.43 -3.96
C TRP A 102 2.18 -9.48 -5.39
N ALA A 103 1.55 -8.38 -5.82
CA ALA A 103 1.28 -8.15 -7.22
C ALA A 103 2.59 -8.09 -8.05
N PRO A 104 2.57 -8.46 -9.36
CA PRO A 104 3.76 -8.43 -10.23
C PRO A 104 4.52 -7.09 -10.22
N LYS A 105 3.80 -5.98 -10.19
CA LYS A 105 4.38 -4.62 -10.10
C LYS A 105 5.16 -4.41 -8.81
N GLU A 106 4.65 -4.90 -7.67
CA GLU A 106 5.34 -4.78 -6.39
C GLU A 106 6.64 -5.58 -6.40
N ARG A 107 6.65 -6.79 -6.96
CA ARG A 107 7.90 -7.59 -7.13
C ARG A 107 8.95 -6.83 -7.93
N LYS A 108 8.55 -6.20 -9.06
CA LYS A 108 9.47 -5.38 -9.87
C LYS A 108 9.99 -4.18 -9.08
N ASN A 109 9.12 -3.49 -8.33
CA ASN A 109 9.53 -2.37 -7.49
C ASN A 109 10.53 -2.79 -6.42
N GLN A 110 10.31 -3.93 -5.75
CA GLN A 110 11.23 -4.45 -4.73
C GLN A 110 12.62 -4.75 -5.33
N LYS A 111 12.67 -5.39 -6.52
CA LYS A 111 13.93 -5.60 -7.25
C LYS A 111 14.66 -4.28 -7.55
N ASN A 112 13.92 -3.26 -7.97
CA ASN A 112 14.50 -1.95 -8.26
C ASN A 112 15.06 -1.27 -7.01
N TYR A 113 14.35 -1.33 -5.86
CA TYR A 113 14.83 -0.75 -4.60
C TYR A 113 16.10 -1.45 -4.11
N LEU A 114 16.12 -2.78 -4.17
CA LEU A 114 17.30 -3.57 -3.81
C LEU A 114 18.46 -3.33 -4.80
N GLY A 115 18.20 -3.36 -6.10
CA GLY A 115 19.21 -3.10 -7.13
C GLY A 115 19.91 -1.77 -6.92
N SER A 116 19.14 -0.70 -6.68
CA SER A 116 19.72 0.63 -6.38
C SER A 116 20.57 0.62 -5.08
N PHE A 117 20.21 -0.18 -4.09
CA PHE A 117 20.96 -0.28 -2.85
C PHE A 117 22.29 -1.03 -3.05
N ILE A 118 22.25 -2.15 -3.77
CA ILE A 118 23.43 -2.95 -4.12
C ILE A 118 24.37 -2.17 -5.06
N GLU A 119 23.80 -1.46 -6.05
CA GLU A 119 24.58 -0.61 -6.97
C GLU A 119 25.37 0.48 -6.22
N ALA A 120 24.77 1.07 -5.21
CA ALA A 120 25.39 2.15 -4.43
C ALA A 120 26.44 1.67 -3.41
N LEU A 121 26.31 0.45 -2.87
CA LEU A 121 27.12 -0.02 -1.71
C LEU A 121 27.87 -1.34 -1.95
N GLY A 122 27.70 -1.95 -3.12
CA GLY A 122 28.17 -3.29 -3.44
C GLY A 122 27.28 -4.39 -2.85
N ASP A 123 27.32 -5.58 -3.46
CA ASP A 123 26.65 -6.77 -2.95
C ASP A 123 27.57 -7.49 -1.96
N LYS A 124 27.17 -7.49 -0.69
CA LYS A 124 27.92 -8.11 0.40
C LYS A 124 26.98 -8.86 1.35
N PRO A 125 27.47 -9.70 2.26
CA PRO A 125 26.64 -10.35 3.26
C PRO A 125 25.80 -9.34 4.05
N ALA A 126 24.54 -9.67 4.33
CA ALA A 126 23.59 -8.74 4.95
C ALA A 126 24.06 -8.17 6.31
N ALA A 127 24.80 -8.96 7.10
CA ALA A 127 25.43 -8.51 8.35
C ALA A 127 26.57 -7.49 8.13
N GLY A 128 27.12 -7.41 6.92
CA GLY A 128 28.19 -6.48 6.55
C GLY A 128 27.73 -5.06 6.22
N TYR A 129 26.42 -4.79 6.22
CA TYR A 129 25.92 -3.42 6.03
C TYR A 129 25.77 -2.72 7.37
N SER A 130 26.52 -1.64 7.54
CA SER A 130 26.50 -0.79 8.73
C SER A 130 25.43 0.29 8.67
N LYS A 131 25.18 0.95 9.81
CA LYS A 131 24.33 2.15 9.85
C LYS A 131 24.90 3.28 8.98
N ALA A 132 26.23 3.42 8.91
CA ALA A 132 26.91 4.40 8.06
C ALA A 132 26.64 4.15 6.57
N ASP A 133 26.65 2.88 6.13
CA ASP A 133 26.28 2.52 4.76
C ASP A 133 24.84 2.96 4.41
N VAL A 134 23.88 2.72 5.30
CA VAL A 134 22.49 3.11 5.07
C VAL A 134 22.32 4.64 5.05
N VAL A 135 23.07 5.37 5.88
CA VAL A 135 23.09 6.83 5.85
C VAL A 135 23.69 7.33 4.55
N LYS A 136 24.82 6.80 4.11
CA LYS A 136 25.45 7.11 2.81
C LYS A 136 24.49 6.87 1.64
N PHE A 137 23.77 5.75 1.64
CA PHE A 137 22.75 5.47 0.62
C PHE A 137 21.63 6.52 0.63
N LYS A 138 21.12 6.88 1.81
CA LYS A 138 20.10 7.92 1.95
C LYS A 138 20.58 9.28 1.41
N GLU A 139 21.81 9.67 1.72
CA GLU A 139 22.43 10.90 1.21
C GLU A 139 22.60 10.86 -0.31
N GLY A 140 23.00 9.74 -0.89
CA GLY A 140 23.05 9.53 -2.34
C GLY A 140 21.68 9.72 -2.99
N LEU A 141 20.60 9.21 -2.35
CA LEU A 141 19.23 9.44 -2.84
C LEU A 141 18.81 10.92 -2.75
N LEU A 142 19.22 11.65 -1.70
CA LEU A 142 18.99 13.09 -1.56
C LEU A 142 19.71 13.87 -2.67
N ASN A 143 20.99 13.59 -2.88
CA ASN A 143 21.83 14.24 -3.89
C ASN A 143 21.34 13.96 -5.32
N SER A 144 20.65 12.83 -5.55
CA SER A 144 20.02 12.51 -6.85
C SER A 144 18.72 13.29 -7.14
N GLY A 145 18.32 14.25 -6.28
CA GLY A 145 17.13 15.07 -6.45
C GLY A 145 15.80 14.36 -6.27
N LYS A 146 15.79 13.14 -5.69
CA LYS A 146 14.55 12.42 -5.42
C LYS A 146 13.73 13.10 -4.33
N SER A 147 12.40 13.12 -4.48
CA SER A 147 11.52 13.68 -3.47
C SER A 147 11.61 12.93 -2.13
N PRO A 148 11.41 13.61 -0.98
CA PRO A 148 11.39 12.97 0.34
C PRO A 148 10.43 11.78 0.43
N ALA A 149 9.28 11.87 -0.24
CA ALA A 149 8.31 10.78 -0.31
C ALA A 149 8.87 9.54 -1.04
N THR A 150 9.63 9.76 -2.12
CA THR A 150 10.30 8.69 -2.87
C THR A 150 11.42 8.07 -2.04
N ILE A 151 12.27 8.88 -1.40
CA ILE A 151 13.35 8.41 -0.52
C ILE A 151 12.77 7.57 0.62
N ASN A 152 11.71 8.04 1.26
CA ASN A 152 11.04 7.30 2.33
C ASN A 152 10.48 5.94 1.86
N LYS A 153 10.08 5.82 0.58
CA LYS A 153 9.70 4.51 0.01
C LYS A 153 10.90 3.56 -0.09
N TYR A 154 12.06 4.03 -0.57
CA TYR A 154 13.29 3.23 -0.58
C TYR A 154 13.63 2.73 0.83
N LEU A 155 13.72 3.64 1.80
CA LEU A 155 14.05 3.31 3.18
C LEU A 155 13.04 2.33 3.79
N GLN A 156 11.73 2.52 3.54
CA GLN A 156 10.69 1.64 4.04
C GLN A 156 10.79 0.22 3.45
N LYS A 157 11.00 0.11 2.14
CA LYS A 157 11.03 -1.19 1.47
C LYS A 157 12.27 -1.99 1.84
N LEU A 158 13.43 -1.34 1.91
CA LEU A 158 14.66 -1.97 2.40
C LEU A 158 14.57 -2.31 3.89
N SER A 159 13.96 -1.45 4.72
CA SER A 159 13.72 -1.75 6.13
C SER A 159 12.87 -3.02 6.32
N LEU A 160 11.85 -3.25 5.48
CA LEU A 160 11.06 -4.47 5.53
C LEU A 160 11.89 -5.73 5.18
N LEU A 161 12.76 -5.63 4.18
CA LEU A 161 13.69 -6.71 3.84
C LEU A 161 14.65 -7.00 5.01
N PHE A 162 15.33 -5.99 5.55
CA PHE A 162 16.26 -6.18 6.65
C PHE A 162 15.60 -6.63 7.95
N SER A 163 14.35 -6.22 8.20
CA SER A 163 13.56 -6.77 9.32
C SER A 163 13.25 -8.25 9.12
N TRP A 164 12.90 -8.66 7.90
CA TRP A 164 12.68 -10.07 7.59
C TRP A 164 13.98 -10.87 7.76
N LEU A 165 15.10 -10.37 7.25
CA LEU A 165 16.41 -11.00 7.40
C LEU A 165 16.81 -11.16 8.87
N ALA A 166 16.65 -10.11 9.69
CA ALA A 166 16.95 -10.15 11.13
C ALA A 166 16.07 -11.16 11.90
N ASN A 167 14.86 -11.47 11.40
CA ASN A 167 14.00 -12.50 11.98
C ASN A 167 14.36 -13.92 11.54
N HIS A 168 15.12 -14.09 10.44
CA HIS A 168 15.44 -15.39 9.85
C HIS A 168 16.92 -15.78 10.00
N GLN A 169 17.78 -14.84 10.36
CA GLN A 169 19.22 -15.07 10.54
C GLN A 169 19.75 -14.28 11.73
N GLU A 170 20.60 -14.94 12.52
CA GLU A 170 21.31 -14.29 13.62
C GLU A 170 22.36 -13.30 13.11
N GLY A 171 22.67 -12.27 13.91
CA GLY A 171 23.70 -11.28 13.62
C GLY A 171 23.30 -10.20 12.60
N ILE A 172 22.11 -10.24 12.01
CA ILE A 172 21.62 -9.18 11.11
C ILE A 172 20.81 -8.14 11.88
N VAL A 173 21.16 -6.87 11.68
CA VAL A 173 20.50 -5.71 12.29
C VAL A 173 19.82 -4.85 11.24
N ASN A 174 18.59 -4.43 11.49
CA ASN A 174 17.91 -3.46 10.62
C ASN A 174 18.33 -2.02 10.95
N HIS A 175 19.30 -1.52 10.21
CA HIS A 175 19.82 -0.15 10.37
C HIS A 175 18.97 0.95 9.73
N PHE A 176 17.86 0.61 9.04
CA PHE A 176 16.95 1.59 8.43
C PHE A 176 15.98 2.23 9.43
N ALA A 177 15.84 1.68 10.64
CA ALA A 177 14.93 2.19 11.65
C ALA A 177 15.30 3.64 12.04
N GLY A 178 14.28 4.52 12.09
CA GLY A 178 14.46 5.92 12.48
C GLY A 178 15.02 6.85 11.41
N LEU A 179 15.37 6.36 10.21
CA LEU A 179 16.01 7.17 9.16
C LEU A 179 15.04 7.86 8.19
N LYS A 180 13.72 7.72 8.38
CA LYS A 180 12.73 8.40 7.55
C LYS A 180 12.90 9.91 7.63
N LEU A 181 12.87 10.55 6.46
CA LEU A 181 12.81 12.00 6.36
C LEU A 181 11.46 12.49 6.89
N GLN A 182 11.47 13.59 7.63
CA GLN A 182 10.24 14.27 8.01
C GLN A 182 9.48 14.67 6.75
N ARG A 183 8.16 14.55 6.78
CA ARG A 183 7.33 15.06 5.68
C ARG A 183 7.47 16.57 5.62
N VAL A 184 8.18 17.04 4.62
CA VAL A 184 8.00 18.42 4.17
C VAL A 184 6.55 18.47 3.67
N LYS A 185 5.72 19.36 4.21
CA LYS A 185 4.39 19.63 3.67
C LYS A 185 4.58 19.94 2.19
N GLU A 186 4.16 19.03 1.31
CA GLU A 186 4.13 19.33 -0.11
C GLU A 186 3.22 20.54 -0.28
N THR A 187 3.78 21.65 -0.69
CA THR A 187 3.08 22.92 -0.92
C THR A 187 2.05 22.81 -2.06
N LYS A 188 2.04 21.71 -2.80
CA LYS A 188 1.05 21.37 -3.83
C LYS A 188 0.18 20.20 -3.39
N ALA A 189 -0.80 20.48 -2.52
CA ALA A 189 -1.95 19.59 -2.41
C ALA A 189 -2.56 19.44 -3.80
N ARG A 190 -2.81 18.19 -4.24
CA ARG A 190 -3.53 17.95 -5.49
C ARG A 190 -4.91 18.57 -5.37
N SER A 191 -5.16 19.66 -6.08
CA SER A 191 -6.47 20.29 -6.13
C SER A 191 -7.37 19.58 -7.15
N GLY A 192 -8.66 19.49 -6.86
CA GLY A 192 -9.67 19.15 -7.85
C GLY A 192 -9.75 20.20 -8.97
N TYR A 193 -10.52 19.93 -10.01
CA TYR A 193 -10.82 20.89 -11.07
C TYR A 193 -11.83 21.94 -10.55
N THR A 194 -11.62 23.22 -10.88
CA THR A 194 -12.61 24.27 -10.65
C THR A 194 -13.79 24.11 -11.62
N MET A 195 -14.85 24.89 -11.46
CA MET A 195 -16.00 24.86 -12.36
C MET A 195 -15.58 25.23 -13.80
N GLU A 196 -14.78 26.28 -13.98
CA GLU A 196 -14.28 26.72 -15.28
C GLU A 196 -13.34 25.69 -15.91
N GLU A 197 -12.51 25.06 -15.10
CA GLU A 197 -11.62 23.99 -15.56
C GLU A 197 -12.41 22.75 -16.00
N ARG A 198 -13.53 22.41 -15.30
CA ARG A 198 -14.43 21.33 -15.72
C ARG A 198 -15.12 21.63 -17.03
N GLN A 199 -15.61 22.86 -17.21
CA GLN A 199 -16.22 23.28 -18.47
C GLN A 199 -15.24 23.18 -19.64
N ARG A 200 -14.01 23.69 -19.45
CA ARG A 200 -12.92 23.56 -20.46
C ARG A 200 -12.62 22.08 -20.74
N PHE A 201 -12.60 21.24 -19.72
CA PHE A 201 -12.38 19.82 -19.85
C PHE A 201 -13.48 19.12 -20.67
N ILE A 202 -14.76 19.45 -20.43
CA ILE A 202 -15.90 18.89 -21.18
C ILE A 202 -15.81 19.32 -22.66
N GLN A 203 -15.55 20.59 -22.95
CA GLN A 203 -15.42 21.08 -24.33
C GLN A 203 -14.23 20.43 -25.04
N TRP A 204 -13.11 20.26 -24.36
CA TRP A 204 -11.97 19.53 -24.89
C TRP A 204 -12.30 18.07 -25.16
N ALA A 205 -12.95 17.36 -24.21
CA ALA A 205 -13.33 15.97 -24.34
C ALA A 205 -14.26 15.72 -25.53
N LYS A 206 -15.23 16.60 -25.78
CA LYS A 206 -16.17 16.52 -26.90
C LYS A 206 -15.47 16.52 -28.26
N ARG A 207 -14.28 17.14 -28.39
CA ARG A 207 -13.48 17.23 -29.61
C ARG A 207 -12.56 16.04 -29.83
N GLN A 208 -12.48 15.09 -28.89
CA GLN A 208 -11.61 13.94 -29.01
C GLN A 208 -12.28 12.79 -29.79
N GLU A 209 -11.45 11.86 -30.28
CA GLU A 209 -11.94 10.59 -30.84
C GLU A 209 -12.89 9.89 -29.86
N PRO A 210 -13.87 9.12 -30.35
CA PRO A 210 -14.95 8.57 -29.54
C PRO A 210 -14.45 7.86 -28.27
N TYR A 211 -13.46 6.96 -28.36
CA TYR A 211 -12.98 6.23 -27.19
C TYR A 211 -12.32 7.16 -26.17
N ARG A 212 -11.58 8.18 -26.62
CA ARG A 212 -10.93 9.16 -25.73
C ARG A 212 -11.95 10.07 -25.06
N ARG A 213 -12.96 10.50 -25.82
CA ARG A 213 -14.10 11.28 -25.31
C ARG A 213 -14.75 10.56 -24.15
N TRP A 214 -15.12 9.30 -24.35
CA TRP A 214 -15.86 8.57 -23.33
C TRP A 214 -15.02 8.26 -22.09
N ILE A 215 -13.75 7.90 -22.24
CA ILE A 215 -12.87 7.72 -21.07
C ILE A 215 -12.76 9.03 -20.27
N ALA A 216 -12.63 10.18 -20.94
CA ALA A 216 -12.54 11.48 -20.30
C ALA A 216 -13.83 11.83 -19.54
N LEU A 217 -14.98 11.75 -20.22
CA LEU A 217 -16.28 12.08 -19.62
C LEU A 217 -16.64 11.12 -18.47
N LEU A 218 -16.43 9.82 -18.64
CA LEU A 218 -16.64 8.86 -17.56
C LEU A 218 -15.74 9.17 -16.35
N GLY A 219 -14.48 9.57 -16.59
CA GLY A 219 -13.60 10.01 -15.51
C GLY A 219 -14.13 11.20 -14.74
N LEU A 220 -14.71 12.17 -15.44
CA LEU A 220 -15.27 13.39 -14.85
C LEU A 220 -16.55 13.12 -14.05
N TYR A 221 -17.48 12.33 -14.61
CA TYR A 221 -18.82 12.12 -14.03
C TYR A 221 -18.91 10.94 -13.05
N THR A 222 -17.89 10.07 -12.98
CA THR A 222 -17.90 8.93 -12.06
C THR A 222 -16.80 8.98 -10.99
N GLY A 223 -15.74 9.72 -11.24
CA GLY A 223 -14.52 9.67 -10.43
C GLY A 223 -13.85 8.30 -10.42
N ALA A 224 -14.18 7.39 -11.32
CA ALA A 224 -13.57 6.08 -11.41
C ALA A 224 -12.08 6.18 -11.76
N ARG A 225 -11.29 5.17 -11.37
CA ARG A 225 -9.86 5.14 -11.70
C ARG A 225 -9.67 4.88 -13.19
N ALA A 226 -8.62 5.47 -13.77
CA ALA A 226 -8.36 5.32 -15.21
C ALA A 226 -8.42 3.87 -15.68
N ASN A 227 -7.82 2.91 -14.96
CA ASN A 227 -7.86 1.52 -15.36
C ASN A 227 -9.25 0.88 -15.19
N GLU A 228 -10.03 1.30 -14.21
CA GLU A 228 -11.41 0.83 -14.02
C GLU A 228 -12.26 1.17 -15.24
N ILE A 229 -12.07 2.37 -15.84
CA ILE A 229 -12.75 2.79 -17.06
C ILE A 229 -12.16 2.07 -18.29
N CYS A 230 -10.83 2.12 -18.47
CA CYS A 230 -10.18 1.60 -19.67
C CYS A 230 -10.35 0.09 -19.88
N GLN A 231 -10.66 -0.67 -18.82
CA GLN A 231 -10.87 -2.12 -18.89
C GLN A 231 -12.33 -2.55 -19.09
N LEU A 232 -13.26 -1.60 -19.21
CA LEU A 232 -14.69 -1.91 -19.36
C LEU A 232 -14.98 -2.70 -20.64
N TYR A 233 -15.90 -3.61 -20.50
CA TYR A 233 -16.59 -4.30 -21.59
C TYR A 233 -17.96 -3.68 -21.81
N ALA A 234 -18.56 -3.91 -22.97
CA ALA A 234 -19.90 -3.38 -23.28
C ALA A 234 -20.96 -3.89 -22.29
N ASP A 235 -20.84 -5.15 -21.85
CA ASP A 235 -21.73 -5.78 -20.85
C ASP A 235 -21.40 -5.41 -19.39
N ASP A 236 -20.40 -4.57 -19.14
CA ASP A 236 -20.22 -3.87 -17.87
C ASP A 236 -21.10 -2.61 -17.78
N VAL A 237 -21.78 -2.21 -18.87
CA VAL A 237 -22.81 -1.17 -18.88
C VAL A 237 -24.15 -1.88 -18.76
N VAL A 238 -24.79 -1.76 -17.61
CA VAL A 238 -25.97 -2.55 -17.23
C VAL A 238 -27.14 -1.66 -16.83
N LEU A 239 -28.36 -2.12 -17.07
CA LEU A 239 -29.57 -1.49 -16.57
C LEU A 239 -29.97 -2.19 -15.26
N VAL A 240 -30.05 -1.43 -14.17
CA VAL A 240 -30.46 -1.89 -12.84
C VAL A 240 -31.54 -0.95 -12.32
N ASP A 241 -32.70 -1.46 -11.96
CA ASP A 241 -33.83 -0.67 -11.47
C ASP A 241 -34.15 0.54 -12.38
N ASN A 242 -34.17 0.33 -13.71
CA ASN A 242 -34.32 1.34 -14.75
C ASN A 242 -33.23 2.44 -14.78
N ILE A 243 -32.08 2.22 -14.14
CA ILE A 243 -30.97 3.15 -14.10
C ILE A 243 -29.76 2.52 -14.83
N TRP A 244 -29.22 3.21 -15.81
CA TRP A 244 -27.99 2.79 -16.47
C TRP A 244 -26.79 2.96 -15.55
N CYS A 245 -26.05 1.90 -15.35
CA CYS A 245 -24.92 1.83 -14.47
C CYS A 245 -23.66 1.28 -15.14
N ILE A 246 -22.50 1.69 -14.66
CA ILE A 246 -21.22 1.03 -14.93
C ILE A 246 -20.95 0.04 -13.80
N LYS A 247 -20.77 -1.23 -14.13
CA LYS A 247 -20.36 -2.30 -13.24
C LYS A 247 -18.85 -2.38 -13.19
N VAL A 248 -18.24 -1.79 -12.15
CA VAL A 248 -16.79 -1.90 -11.92
C VAL A 248 -16.51 -3.26 -11.28
N GLN A 249 -15.83 -4.13 -12.01
CA GLN A 249 -15.57 -5.51 -11.58
C GLN A 249 -14.22 -6.04 -12.09
N SER A 250 -13.84 -7.25 -11.65
CA SER A 250 -12.68 -8.02 -12.10
C SER A 250 -13.11 -9.47 -12.40
N GLY A 251 -14.19 -9.61 -13.15
CA GLY A 251 -14.78 -10.92 -13.49
C GLY A 251 -14.05 -11.64 -14.62
N ARG A 252 -13.19 -10.95 -15.36
CA ARG A 252 -12.42 -11.50 -16.50
C ARG A 252 -10.92 -11.54 -16.16
N PRO A 253 -10.15 -12.46 -16.79
CA PRO A 253 -8.70 -12.60 -16.52
C PRO A 253 -7.88 -11.34 -16.78
N ASP A 254 -8.33 -10.48 -17.68
CA ASP A 254 -7.68 -9.23 -18.09
C ASP A 254 -8.16 -8.01 -17.30
N GLN A 255 -9.20 -8.16 -16.46
CA GLN A 255 -9.69 -7.10 -15.59
C GLN A 255 -9.01 -7.16 -14.21
N LYS A 256 -8.55 -6.02 -13.71
CA LYS A 256 -7.90 -5.90 -12.42
C LYS A 256 -8.47 -4.76 -11.60
N LEU A 257 -8.76 -5.02 -10.34
CA LEU A 257 -9.09 -3.99 -9.36
C LEU A 257 -7.94 -3.85 -8.36
N LYS A 258 -7.80 -2.66 -7.77
CA LYS A 258 -6.78 -2.39 -6.76
C LYS A 258 -7.05 -3.16 -5.46
N THR A 259 -8.32 -3.30 -5.10
CA THR A 259 -8.83 -4.03 -3.92
C THR A 259 -10.19 -4.64 -4.26
N ASP A 260 -10.59 -5.70 -3.57
CA ASP A 260 -11.91 -6.31 -3.77
C ASP A 260 -13.07 -5.36 -3.46
N ASN A 261 -12.89 -4.45 -2.51
CA ASN A 261 -13.87 -3.40 -2.18
C ASN A 261 -14.06 -2.35 -3.30
N SER A 262 -13.27 -2.45 -4.38
CA SER A 262 -13.48 -1.58 -5.56
C SER A 262 -14.63 -2.03 -6.46
N LYS A 263 -15.15 -3.26 -6.28
CA LYS A 263 -16.33 -3.78 -6.99
C LYS A 263 -17.56 -2.95 -6.60
N ARG A 264 -18.25 -2.40 -7.60
CA ARG A 264 -19.41 -1.54 -7.37
C ARG A 264 -20.20 -1.25 -8.62
N LEU A 265 -21.41 -0.76 -8.46
CA LEU A 265 -22.21 -0.11 -9.49
C LEU A 265 -22.05 1.41 -9.38
N ILE A 266 -21.88 2.09 -10.49
CA ILE A 266 -21.86 3.56 -10.55
C ILE A 266 -22.94 3.98 -11.55
N PRO A 267 -24.01 4.67 -11.12
CA PRO A 267 -24.98 5.24 -12.00
C PRO A 267 -24.32 6.20 -13.02
N ILE A 268 -24.79 6.15 -14.25
CA ILE A 268 -24.31 7.03 -15.32
C ILE A 268 -25.12 8.31 -15.28
N HIS A 269 -24.45 9.45 -15.14
CA HIS A 269 -25.05 10.78 -15.11
C HIS A 269 -25.82 11.05 -16.42
N SER A 270 -26.97 11.72 -16.33
CA SER A 270 -27.82 12.08 -17.46
C SER A 270 -27.07 12.76 -18.60
N ALA A 271 -26.20 13.70 -18.32
CA ALA A 271 -25.39 14.39 -19.33
C ALA A 271 -24.49 13.44 -20.17
N VAL A 272 -24.09 12.29 -19.63
CA VAL A 272 -23.31 11.28 -20.37
C VAL A 272 -24.22 10.45 -21.27
N LEU A 273 -25.43 10.13 -20.78
CA LEU A 273 -26.46 9.43 -21.56
C LEU A 273 -26.95 10.28 -22.72
N GLU A 274 -27.29 11.54 -22.49
CA GLU A 274 -27.73 12.52 -23.48
C GLU A 274 -26.66 12.80 -24.55
N ALA A 275 -25.38 12.76 -24.16
CA ALA A 275 -24.28 12.87 -25.10
C ALA A 275 -24.10 11.67 -26.04
N GLY A 276 -24.94 10.62 -25.91
CA GLY A 276 -24.98 9.45 -26.79
C GLY A 276 -24.06 8.29 -26.38
N PHE A 277 -23.71 8.17 -25.09
CA PHE A 277 -22.84 7.09 -24.63
C PHE A 277 -23.39 5.70 -24.91
N LEU A 278 -24.72 5.49 -24.78
CA LEU A 278 -25.33 4.18 -25.04
C LEU A 278 -25.21 3.75 -26.49
N ALA A 279 -25.31 4.66 -27.45
CA ALA A 279 -25.07 4.35 -28.87
C ALA A 279 -23.61 3.88 -29.10
N PHE A 280 -22.64 4.50 -28.42
CA PHE A 280 -21.26 4.03 -28.48
C PHE A 280 -21.09 2.61 -27.86
N VAL A 281 -21.78 2.32 -26.75
CA VAL A 281 -21.77 0.98 -26.12
C VAL A 281 -22.37 -0.06 -27.06
N GLN A 282 -23.52 0.25 -27.70
CA GLN A 282 -24.18 -0.63 -28.65
C GLN A 282 -23.28 -1.00 -29.82
N GLY A 283 -22.47 -0.08 -30.32
CA GLY A 283 -21.48 -0.35 -31.37
C GLY A 283 -20.31 -1.25 -30.94
N ARG A 284 -20.26 -1.66 -29.65
CA ARG A 284 -19.18 -2.47 -29.05
C ARG A 284 -19.68 -3.75 -28.36
N VAL A 285 -20.91 -4.17 -28.67
CA VAL A 285 -21.53 -5.37 -28.07
C VAL A 285 -20.65 -6.60 -28.27
N GLY A 286 -20.55 -7.42 -27.22
CA GLY A 286 -19.79 -8.66 -27.19
C GLY A 286 -18.28 -8.51 -26.96
N GLY A 287 -17.77 -7.28 -26.84
CA GLY A 287 -16.34 -7.03 -26.70
C GLY A 287 -15.99 -5.98 -25.65
N ARG A 288 -14.71 -5.63 -25.64
CA ARG A 288 -14.20 -4.53 -24.84
C ARG A 288 -14.73 -3.19 -25.36
N LEU A 289 -15.09 -2.33 -24.43
CA LEU A 289 -15.62 -1.00 -24.77
C LEU A 289 -14.57 -0.10 -25.43
N PHE A 290 -13.30 -0.23 -25.01
CA PHE A 290 -12.16 0.56 -25.50
C PHE A 290 -11.12 -0.37 -26.13
N VAL A 291 -11.45 -0.94 -27.30
CA VAL A 291 -10.61 -1.89 -28.05
C VAL A 291 -9.29 -1.27 -28.52
N GLU A 292 -9.25 0.05 -28.66
CA GLU A 292 -8.09 0.83 -29.09
C GLU A 292 -6.95 0.79 -28.04
N LEU A 293 -7.25 0.39 -26.82
CA LEU A 293 -6.25 0.32 -25.74
C LEU A 293 -5.72 -1.10 -25.59
N PRO A 294 -4.45 -1.38 -25.90
CA PRO A 294 -3.84 -2.69 -25.68
C PRO A 294 -3.61 -2.94 -24.20
N HIS A 295 -3.72 -4.20 -23.78
CA HIS A 295 -3.32 -4.64 -22.45
C HIS A 295 -1.81 -4.51 -22.28
N ARG A 296 -1.38 -3.90 -21.16
CA ARG A 296 0.01 -3.81 -20.74
C ARG A 296 0.16 -4.43 -19.35
N GLN A 297 1.39 -4.48 -18.83
CA GLN A 297 1.70 -5.13 -17.54
C GLN A 297 0.76 -4.71 -16.39
N ASP A 298 0.32 -3.46 -16.36
CA ASP A 298 -0.52 -2.87 -15.30
C ASP A 298 -2.00 -2.73 -15.68
N GLY A 299 -2.42 -3.22 -16.86
CA GLY A 299 -3.77 -3.11 -17.41
C GLY A 299 -3.84 -2.24 -18.66
N TYR A 300 -4.98 -1.63 -18.92
CA TYR A 300 -5.29 -0.92 -20.17
C TYR A 300 -5.02 0.60 -20.12
N SER A 301 -4.86 1.19 -18.94
CA SER A 301 -4.76 2.65 -18.79
C SER A 301 -3.41 3.24 -19.17
N HIS A 302 -2.40 2.46 -19.53
CA HIS A 302 -1.03 2.96 -19.76
C HIS A 302 -0.96 3.96 -20.92
N LEU A 303 -1.42 3.56 -22.11
CA LEU A 303 -1.40 4.44 -23.29
C LEU A 303 -2.33 5.63 -23.14
N TRP A 304 -3.52 5.43 -22.56
CA TRP A 304 -4.40 6.52 -22.18
C TRP A 304 -3.69 7.55 -21.29
N GLY A 305 -3.05 7.09 -20.21
CA GLY A 305 -2.37 7.97 -19.27
C GLY A 305 -1.23 8.78 -19.90
N GLN A 306 -0.43 8.15 -20.78
CA GLN A 306 0.61 8.84 -21.53
C GLN A 306 0.05 9.90 -22.46
N TRP A 307 -0.97 9.54 -23.26
CA TRP A 307 -1.63 10.46 -24.16
C TRP A 307 -2.29 11.61 -23.42
N PHE A 308 -3.08 11.32 -22.38
CA PHE A 308 -3.75 12.32 -21.57
C PHE A 308 -2.77 13.30 -20.92
N SER A 309 -1.65 12.82 -20.40
CA SER A 309 -0.63 13.68 -19.80
C SER A 309 -0.07 14.73 -20.75
N ARG A 310 -0.02 14.43 -22.07
CA ARG A 310 0.49 15.33 -23.10
C ARG A 310 -0.58 16.25 -23.70
N ASN A 311 -1.86 15.83 -23.68
CA ASN A 311 -2.95 16.49 -24.42
C ASN A 311 -4.01 17.12 -23.51
N ARG A 312 -3.89 16.98 -22.19
CA ARG A 312 -4.86 17.50 -21.22
C ARG A 312 -5.04 19.01 -21.32
N PRO A 313 -6.29 19.52 -21.21
CA PRO A 313 -6.58 20.96 -21.37
C PRO A 313 -6.19 21.80 -20.12
N VAL A 314 -5.91 21.13 -19.00
CA VAL A 314 -5.56 21.72 -17.71
C VAL A 314 -4.36 20.93 -17.15
N PRO A 315 -3.36 21.56 -16.50
CA PRO A 315 -2.15 20.88 -16.03
C PRO A 315 -2.40 20.03 -14.76
N LYS A 316 -3.49 19.26 -14.77
CA LYS A 316 -3.89 18.33 -13.70
C LYS A 316 -3.94 16.90 -14.24
N ASP A 317 -3.55 15.92 -13.42
CA ASP A 317 -3.58 14.50 -13.82
C ASP A 317 -5.01 13.95 -13.87
N PHE A 318 -5.20 12.80 -14.51
CA PHE A 318 -6.53 12.17 -14.61
C PHE A 318 -7.12 11.81 -13.22
N HIS A 319 -6.27 11.51 -12.26
CA HIS A 319 -6.73 11.21 -10.89
C HIS A 319 -7.30 12.44 -10.18
N SER A 320 -6.94 13.65 -10.63
CA SER A 320 -7.52 14.90 -10.12
C SER A 320 -9.02 15.01 -10.42
N LEU A 321 -9.54 14.34 -11.48
CA LEU A 321 -11.00 14.23 -11.72
C LEU A 321 -11.70 13.51 -10.56
N ARG A 322 -11.10 12.44 -10.05
CA ARG A 322 -11.62 11.73 -8.89
C ARG A 322 -11.58 12.57 -7.62
N HIS A 323 -10.52 13.37 -7.42
CA HIS A 323 -10.50 14.35 -6.33
C HIS A 323 -11.60 15.40 -6.49
N THR A 324 -11.87 15.82 -7.73
CA THR A 324 -12.97 16.74 -8.04
C THR A 324 -14.31 16.16 -7.62
N VAL A 325 -14.63 14.96 -8.08
CA VAL A 325 -15.90 14.27 -7.71
C VAL A 325 -16.00 14.12 -6.19
N ALA A 326 -14.93 13.68 -5.52
CA ALA A 326 -14.93 13.54 -4.07
C ALA A 326 -15.20 14.87 -3.34
N THR A 327 -14.60 15.97 -3.82
CA THR A 327 -14.77 17.31 -3.26
C THR A 327 -16.21 17.79 -3.48
N ILE A 328 -16.74 17.66 -4.70
CA ILE A 328 -18.10 18.10 -5.02
C ILE A 328 -19.15 17.34 -4.21
N LEU A 329 -19.04 16.00 -4.12
CA LEU A 329 -19.93 15.19 -3.30
C LEU A 329 -19.90 15.66 -1.83
N LYS A 330 -18.74 15.97 -1.30
CA LYS A 330 -18.58 16.52 0.06
C LYS A 330 -19.22 17.89 0.21
N ASP A 331 -18.96 18.81 -0.73
CA ASP A 331 -19.42 20.20 -0.68
C ASP A 331 -20.96 20.30 -0.85
N LYS A 332 -21.54 19.32 -1.56
CA LYS A 332 -23.00 19.15 -1.71
C LYS A 332 -23.64 18.40 -0.53
N GLY A 333 -22.88 18.08 0.51
CA GLY A 333 -23.41 17.40 1.70
C GLY A 333 -23.82 15.94 1.46
N ILE A 334 -23.38 15.30 0.37
CA ILE A 334 -23.70 13.89 0.10
C ILE A 334 -23.13 13.02 1.21
N PRO A 335 -23.93 12.11 1.81
CA PRO A 335 -23.49 11.24 2.89
C PRO A 335 -22.23 10.45 2.52
N LEU A 336 -21.29 10.32 3.47
CA LEU A 336 -20.00 9.68 3.24
C LEU A 336 -20.12 8.25 2.67
N GLN A 337 -21.15 7.48 3.11
CA GLN A 337 -21.40 6.13 2.60
C GLN A 337 -21.76 6.12 1.11
N PHE A 338 -22.49 7.13 0.61
CA PHE A 338 -22.84 7.25 -0.82
C PHE A 338 -21.59 7.63 -1.63
N ALA A 339 -20.84 8.62 -1.15
CA ALA A 339 -19.59 9.02 -1.77
C ALA A 339 -18.56 7.85 -1.78
N ALA A 340 -18.49 7.06 -0.70
CA ALA A 340 -17.65 5.88 -0.62
C ALA A 340 -18.09 4.79 -1.61
N ALA A 341 -19.40 4.54 -1.74
CA ALA A 341 -19.97 3.59 -2.70
C ALA A 341 -19.66 4.00 -4.15
N ILE A 342 -19.88 5.27 -4.51
CA ILE A 342 -19.58 5.81 -5.85
C ILE A 342 -18.08 5.68 -6.17
N LEU A 343 -17.23 6.10 -5.24
CA LEU A 343 -15.79 6.15 -5.45
C LEU A 343 -15.09 4.79 -5.22
N GLY A 344 -15.71 3.81 -4.55
CA GLY A 344 -15.08 2.55 -4.17
C GLY A 344 -13.99 2.78 -3.12
N HIS A 345 -14.35 3.48 -2.05
CA HIS A 345 -13.57 3.62 -0.83
C HIS A 345 -14.20 2.79 0.29
N THR A 346 -13.39 2.33 1.24
CA THR A 346 -13.90 1.87 2.53
C THR A 346 -14.29 3.10 3.35
N ASN A 347 -15.46 3.09 3.97
CA ASN A 347 -15.89 4.19 4.82
C ASN A 347 -15.30 4.12 6.24
N GLY A 348 -14.54 3.06 6.55
CA GLY A 348 -13.90 2.84 7.85
C GLY A 348 -14.82 2.25 8.93
N ALA A 349 -16.11 2.09 8.65
CA ALA A 349 -17.08 1.46 9.53
C ALA A 349 -17.21 -0.04 9.17
N ILE A 350 -16.37 -0.89 9.76
CA ILE A 350 -16.25 -2.34 9.45
C ILE A 350 -17.62 -3.05 9.46
N SER A 351 -18.51 -2.70 10.40
CA SER A 351 -19.84 -3.29 10.50
C SER A 351 -20.74 -2.90 9.33
N TYR A 352 -20.67 -1.65 8.89
CA TYR A 352 -21.47 -1.13 7.79
C TYR A 352 -21.00 -1.67 6.44
N ASP A 353 -19.68 -1.77 6.26
CA ASP A 353 -19.07 -2.29 5.02
C ASP A 353 -19.25 -3.80 4.84
N ARG A 354 -19.40 -4.55 5.95
CA ARG A 354 -19.45 -6.01 5.94
C ARG A 354 -20.84 -6.60 6.00
N TYR A 355 -21.78 -5.94 6.70
CA TYR A 355 -23.11 -6.48 7.02
C TYR A 355 -24.25 -5.65 6.42
N GLY A 356 -23.98 -4.42 5.98
CA GLY A 356 -24.95 -3.61 5.25
C GLY A 356 -25.07 -4.08 3.80
N GLY A 357 -26.27 -4.30 3.32
CA GLY A 357 -26.53 -4.35 1.87
C GLY A 357 -25.98 -3.05 1.22
N GLY A 358 -25.50 -3.12 -0.03
CA GLY A 358 -25.01 -1.94 -0.76
C GLY A 358 -26.01 -0.78 -0.73
N VAL A 359 -25.55 0.42 -1.02
CA VAL A 359 -26.45 1.59 -1.18
C VAL A 359 -27.31 1.37 -2.42
N ALA A 360 -28.63 1.57 -2.31
CA ALA A 360 -29.57 1.46 -3.42
C ALA A 360 -29.16 2.37 -4.59
N VAL A 361 -29.29 1.87 -5.80
CA VAL A 361 -28.80 2.53 -7.03
C VAL A 361 -29.48 3.88 -7.25
N GLU A 362 -30.77 4.00 -6.93
CA GLU A 362 -31.54 5.24 -7.03
C GLU A 362 -30.96 6.36 -6.15
N LYS A 363 -30.49 6.01 -4.93
CA LYS A 363 -29.86 6.97 -4.02
C LYS A 363 -28.50 7.43 -4.53
N LEU A 364 -27.76 6.53 -5.17
CA LEU A 364 -26.48 6.87 -5.81
C LEU A 364 -26.70 7.74 -7.05
N GLN A 365 -27.73 7.46 -7.85
CA GLN A 365 -28.10 8.28 -9.00
C GLN A 365 -28.48 9.69 -8.55
N ALA A 366 -29.39 9.82 -7.60
CA ALA A 366 -29.81 11.12 -7.06
C ALA A 366 -28.59 11.92 -6.53
N ALA A 367 -27.64 11.25 -5.88
CA ALA A 367 -26.41 11.88 -5.38
C ALA A 367 -25.49 12.37 -6.51
N ILE A 368 -25.36 11.61 -7.60
CA ILE A 368 -24.55 11.96 -8.77
C ILE A 368 -25.18 13.11 -9.54
N GLU A 369 -26.48 13.06 -9.80
CA GLU A 369 -27.22 14.10 -10.53
C GLU A 369 -27.27 15.44 -9.78
N ALA A 370 -27.39 15.39 -8.45
CA ALA A 370 -27.40 16.60 -7.62
C ALA A 370 -26.00 17.25 -7.49
N ALA A 371 -24.95 16.48 -7.70
CA ALA A 371 -23.58 16.93 -7.45
C ALA A 371 -22.84 17.35 -8.72
N LEU A 372 -22.98 16.67 -9.84
CA LEU A 372 -22.09 16.77 -11.00
C LEU A 372 -22.75 17.44 -12.21
#